data_90b8eb885666110baf73be6900164b27
#
_entry.id   90b8eb885666110baf73be6900164b27
#
_cell.length_a   1.000
_cell.length_b   1.000
_cell.length_c   1.000
_cell.angle_alpha   90.00
_cell.angle_beta   90.00
_cell.angle_gamma   90.00
#
_symmetry.space_group_name_H-M   'P 1'
#
loop_
_entity.id
_entity.type
_entity.pdbx_description
1 polymer ?
#
loop_
_entity_poly.entity_id
_entity_poly.type
_entity_poly.pdbx_seq_one_letter_code
_entity_poly.pdbx_strand_id
1 'polypeptide(L)'
;PNPSARQHHGSDSRSPLGNAFIGIAGLIGAGKTTLAKSLGEHLDLDVHFEPVIDNEYLDDFYRETAKYAFPMQIYLLNRRFAQHQEIIWRGRGGVQDRTIYEDAIFAKTLVDGGMMDQRDYETYVSLFRNMSNFMCRPHAIVYLDVSPEVSLERIKERSRGCEVGVELAYLEGLARN
;
A
#
# COMPACT_ATOMS: atom_id res chain seq x y z
N PRO A 1 35.01 -36.52 -35.52
CA PRO A 1 34.58 -36.69 -34.14
C PRO A 1 34.32 -35.33 -33.53
N ASN A 2 33.05 -35.11 -33.22
CA ASN A 2 32.54 -33.85 -32.72
C ASN A 2 32.37 -34.02 -31.20
N PRO A 3 32.96 -33.17 -30.33
CA PRO A 3 32.72 -33.26 -28.90
C PRO A 3 31.59 -32.34 -28.50
N SER A 4 30.53 -33.01 -28.07
CA SER A 4 29.62 -32.63 -26.96
C SER A 4 29.29 -31.15 -26.78
N ALA A 5 28.14 -30.74 -27.30
CA ALA A 5 27.35 -29.64 -26.79
C ALA A 5 26.91 -29.98 -25.36
N ARG A 6 27.53 -29.34 -24.37
CA ARG A 6 27.00 -29.33 -23.00
C ARG A 6 25.73 -28.46 -23.00
N GLN A 7 24.58 -29.11 -22.92
CA GLN A 7 23.33 -28.46 -22.58
C GLN A 7 23.46 -28.01 -21.12
N HIS A 8 23.63 -26.70 -20.91
CA HIS A 8 23.34 -26.08 -19.64
C HIS A 8 21.81 -26.11 -19.45
N HIS A 9 21.32 -27.17 -18.83
CA HIS A 9 20.03 -27.13 -18.14
C HIS A 9 20.27 -26.28 -16.88
N GLY A 10 20.13 -24.97 -16.99
CA GLY A 10 19.85 -24.11 -15.87
C GLY A 10 18.49 -24.52 -15.35
N SER A 11 18.45 -25.27 -14.26
CA SER A 11 17.23 -25.48 -13.50
C SER A 11 16.76 -24.10 -13.03
N ASP A 12 15.76 -23.56 -13.70
CA ASP A 12 15.04 -22.38 -13.28
C ASP A 12 14.23 -22.76 -12.02
N SER A 13 14.93 -22.77 -10.88
CA SER A 13 14.37 -23.10 -9.57
C SER A 13 13.60 -21.89 -9.02
N ARG A 14 12.73 -21.29 -9.86
CA ARG A 14 11.82 -20.28 -9.37
C ARG A 14 10.84 -20.94 -8.42
N SER A 15 10.64 -20.30 -7.26
CA SER A 15 9.54 -20.64 -6.36
C SER A 15 8.25 -20.81 -7.16
N PRO A 16 7.40 -21.80 -6.86
CA PRO A 16 6.06 -21.93 -7.46
C PRO A 16 5.22 -20.65 -7.37
N LEU A 17 5.58 -19.74 -6.47
CA LEU A 17 4.95 -18.45 -6.24
C LEU A 17 5.72 -17.26 -6.85
N GLY A 18 6.73 -17.50 -7.68
CA GLY A 18 7.62 -16.45 -8.24
C GLY A 18 6.91 -15.37 -9.07
N ASN A 19 5.64 -15.57 -9.43
CA ASN A 19 4.81 -14.59 -10.10
C ASN A 19 3.62 -14.13 -9.24
N ALA A 20 3.59 -14.48 -7.94
CA ALA A 20 2.51 -14.11 -7.06
C ALA A 20 2.52 -12.59 -6.79
N PHE A 21 1.38 -11.94 -6.95
CA PHE A 21 1.17 -10.59 -6.47
C PHE A 21 0.37 -10.64 -5.18
N ILE A 22 0.97 -10.23 -4.07
CA ILE A 22 0.40 -10.26 -2.72
C ILE A 22 0.28 -8.84 -2.21
N GLY A 23 -0.93 -8.45 -1.82
CA GLY A 23 -1.19 -7.18 -1.14
C GLY A 23 -1.25 -7.38 0.37
N ILE A 24 -0.68 -6.45 1.14
CA ILE A 24 -0.83 -6.42 2.59
C ILE A 24 -1.65 -5.21 2.97
N ALA A 25 -2.72 -5.45 3.71
CA ALA A 25 -3.70 -4.46 4.13
C ALA A 25 -3.80 -4.37 5.66
N GLY A 26 -4.32 -3.28 6.18
CA GLY A 26 -4.55 -3.06 7.61
C GLY A 26 -4.20 -1.65 8.09
N LEU A 27 -4.54 -1.33 9.33
CA LEU A 27 -4.38 0.00 9.93
C LEU A 27 -2.93 0.50 9.89
N ILE A 28 -2.75 1.80 10.07
CA ILE A 28 -1.45 2.43 10.31
C ILE A 28 -0.87 1.79 11.57
N GLY A 29 0.39 1.35 11.56
CA GLY A 29 0.99 0.66 12.72
C GLY A 29 0.64 -0.83 12.87
N ALA A 30 -0.16 -1.43 11.98
CA ALA A 30 -0.53 -2.85 12.07
C ALA A 30 0.64 -3.84 11.88
N GLY A 31 1.78 -3.40 11.36
CA GLY A 31 2.95 -4.27 11.11
C GLY A 31 3.11 -4.71 9.66
N LYS A 32 2.40 -4.06 8.71
CA LYS A 32 2.42 -4.40 7.28
C LYS A 32 3.82 -4.48 6.69
N THR A 33 4.65 -3.48 6.96
CA THR A 33 6.03 -3.41 6.44
C THR A 33 6.90 -4.57 6.93
N THR A 34 6.72 -4.98 8.19
CA THR A 34 7.44 -6.12 8.76
C THR A 34 7.04 -7.42 8.08
N LEU A 35 5.73 -7.63 7.89
CA LEU A 35 5.22 -8.81 7.19
C LEU A 35 5.63 -8.79 5.71
N ALA A 36 5.58 -7.64 5.04
CA ALA A 36 6.00 -7.50 3.64
C ALA A 36 7.44 -7.95 3.43
N LYS A 37 8.36 -7.50 4.29
CA LYS A 37 9.76 -7.91 4.26
C LYS A 37 9.92 -9.43 4.44
N SER A 38 9.28 -9.98 5.49
CA SER A 38 9.36 -11.40 5.79
C SER A 38 8.81 -12.26 4.64
N LEU A 39 7.67 -11.88 4.05
CA LEU A 39 7.10 -12.59 2.90
C LEU A 39 7.98 -12.48 1.65
N GLY A 40 8.51 -11.29 1.36
CA GLY A 40 9.43 -11.09 0.24
C GLY A 40 10.65 -12.00 0.33
N GLU A 41 11.27 -12.07 1.49
CA GLU A 41 12.42 -12.94 1.76
C GLU A 41 12.08 -14.43 1.63
N HIS A 42 10.95 -14.87 2.21
CA HIS A 42 10.56 -16.30 2.20
C HIS A 42 10.09 -16.80 0.82
N LEU A 43 9.46 -15.92 0.04
CA LEU A 43 8.87 -16.28 -1.25
C LEU A 43 9.76 -15.89 -2.45
N ASP A 44 10.89 -15.24 -2.19
CA ASP A 44 11.76 -14.67 -3.23
C ASP A 44 11.02 -13.71 -4.17
N LEU A 45 10.25 -12.78 -3.54
CA LEU A 45 9.45 -11.76 -4.22
C LEU A 45 9.99 -10.36 -3.92
N ASP A 46 9.96 -9.48 -4.92
CA ASP A 46 10.26 -8.05 -4.74
C ASP A 46 9.23 -7.41 -3.77
N VAL A 47 9.71 -6.55 -2.87
CA VAL A 47 8.84 -5.84 -1.91
C VAL A 47 8.71 -4.38 -2.33
N HIS A 48 7.47 -3.94 -2.50
CA HIS A 48 7.10 -2.56 -2.83
C HIS A 48 6.57 -1.87 -1.56
N PHE A 49 7.42 -1.06 -0.95
CA PHE A 49 7.09 -0.36 0.29
C PHE A 49 6.19 0.86 0.07
N GLU A 50 5.36 1.16 1.07
CA GLU A 50 4.59 2.40 1.09
C GLU A 50 5.54 3.62 1.02
N PRO A 51 5.34 4.57 0.08
CA PRO A 51 6.20 5.74 -0.09
C PRO A 51 5.90 6.79 0.99
N VAL A 52 6.35 6.55 2.21
CA VAL A 52 6.15 7.47 3.36
C VAL A 52 7.29 8.48 3.47
N ILE A 53 8.53 8.06 3.19
CA ILE A 53 9.73 8.87 3.46
C ILE A 53 9.84 10.08 2.53
N ASP A 54 9.43 9.93 1.27
CA ASP A 54 9.51 10.98 0.25
C ASP A 54 8.15 11.63 -0.03
N ASN A 55 7.23 11.59 0.93
CA ASN A 55 5.90 12.13 0.76
C ASN A 55 5.87 13.62 1.12
N GLU A 56 5.90 14.48 0.09
CA GLU A 56 5.92 15.93 0.21
C GLU A 56 4.69 16.53 0.91
N TYR A 57 3.57 15.77 0.97
CA TYR A 57 2.32 16.24 1.57
C TYR A 57 2.13 15.78 3.01
N LEU A 58 2.95 14.85 3.51
CA LEU A 58 2.64 14.15 4.76
C LEU A 58 2.63 15.08 5.97
N ASP A 59 3.65 15.91 6.14
CA ASP A 59 3.75 16.85 7.24
C ASP A 59 2.66 17.94 7.18
N ASP A 60 2.40 18.46 5.97
CA ASP A 60 1.35 19.44 5.74
C ASP A 60 -0.04 18.86 5.97
N PHE A 61 -0.28 17.60 5.58
CA PHE A 61 -1.53 16.90 5.81
C PHE A 61 -1.84 16.77 7.30
N TYR A 62 -0.88 16.34 8.12
CA TYR A 62 -1.11 16.24 9.57
C TYR A 62 -1.27 17.59 10.26
N ARG A 63 -0.69 18.66 9.72
CA ARG A 63 -0.82 20.02 10.27
C ARG A 63 -2.13 20.71 9.87
N GLU A 64 -2.56 20.55 8.62
CA GLU A 64 -3.74 21.20 8.04
C GLU A 64 -4.56 20.20 7.20
N THR A 65 -5.10 19.15 7.87
CA THR A 65 -5.73 17.99 7.21
C THR A 65 -6.78 18.41 6.16
N ALA A 66 -7.70 19.30 6.49
CA ALA A 66 -8.76 19.71 5.57
C ALA A 66 -8.25 20.35 4.28
N LYS A 67 -7.12 21.06 4.34
CA LYS A 67 -6.53 21.72 3.18
C LYS A 67 -5.78 20.73 2.27
N TYR A 68 -5.13 19.75 2.88
CA TYR A 68 -4.24 18.82 2.16
C TYR A 68 -4.85 17.42 1.97
N ALA A 69 -6.10 17.18 2.43
CA ALA A 69 -6.76 15.89 2.31
C ALA A 69 -6.82 15.42 0.85
N PHE A 70 -7.37 16.20 -0.06
CA PHE A 70 -7.49 15.84 -1.46
C PHE A 70 -6.12 15.72 -2.17
N PRO A 71 -5.21 16.72 -2.11
CA PRO A 71 -3.89 16.59 -2.71
C PRO A 71 -3.11 15.37 -2.22
N MET A 72 -3.17 15.08 -0.92
CA MET A 72 -2.52 13.93 -0.31
C MET A 72 -3.06 12.61 -0.86
N GLN A 73 -4.39 12.47 -0.97
CA GLN A 73 -5.00 11.24 -1.50
C GLN A 73 -4.68 11.05 -2.99
N ILE A 74 -4.65 12.12 -3.78
CA ILE A 74 -4.24 12.04 -5.20
C ILE A 74 -2.76 11.65 -5.32
N TYR A 75 -1.89 12.22 -4.49
CA TYR A 75 -0.48 11.86 -4.47
C TYR A 75 -0.27 10.37 -4.16
N LEU A 76 -0.91 9.86 -3.10
CA LEU A 76 -0.82 8.45 -2.71
C LEU A 76 -1.38 7.53 -3.79
N LEU A 77 -2.53 7.84 -4.34
CA LEU A 77 -3.15 7.07 -5.43
C LEU A 77 -2.21 6.96 -6.64
N ASN A 78 -1.60 8.07 -7.05
CA ASN A 78 -0.65 8.10 -8.16
C ASN A 78 0.58 7.22 -7.88
N ARG A 79 1.19 7.36 -6.70
CA ARG A 79 2.38 6.59 -6.31
C ARG A 79 2.09 5.09 -6.24
N ARG A 80 0.97 4.68 -5.64
CA ARG A 80 0.56 3.27 -5.55
C ARG A 80 0.17 2.69 -6.90
N PHE A 81 -0.46 3.48 -7.75
CA PHE A 81 -0.74 3.05 -9.12
C PHE A 81 0.55 2.79 -9.90
N ALA A 82 1.54 3.67 -9.80
CA ALA A 82 2.85 3.48 -10.44
C ALA A 82 3.53 2.18 -9.94
N GLN A 83 3.55 1.92 -8.64
CA GLN A 83 4.07 0.67 -8.07
C GLN A 83 3.29 -0.55 -8.57
N HIS A 84 1.98 -0.45 -8.63
CA HIS A 84 1.12 -1.52 -9.15
C HIS A 84 1.42 -1.84 -10.62
N GLN A 85 1.60 -0.81 -11.45
CA GLN A 85 2.01 -0.98 -12.85
C GLN A 85 3.39 -1.63 -12.96
N GLU A 86 4.34 -1.27 -12.10
CA GLU A 86 5.66 -1.87 -12.08
C GLU A 86 5.62 -3.37 -11.79
N ILE A 87 4.82 -3.80 -10.81
CA ILE A 87 4.61 -5.22 -10.48
C ILE A 87 4.07 -5.97 -11.70
N ILE A 88 3.06 -5.40 -12.37
CA ILE A 88 2.41 -6.01 -13.53
C ILE A 88 3.41 -6.13 -14.70
N TRP A 89 4.09 -5.05 -15.02
CA TRP A 89 4.95 -4.99 -16.21
C TRP A 89 6.23 -5.81 -16.08
N ARG A 90 6.77 -5.94 -14.88
CA ARG A 90 7.93 -6.82 -14.64
C ARG A 90 7.57 -8.30 -14.76
N GLY A 91 6.30 -8.68 -14.56
CA GLY A 91 5.83 -10.06 -14.67
C GLY A 91 6.46 -11.02 -13.67
N ARG A 92 7.04 -10.50 -12.59
CA ARG A 92 7.73 -11.27 -11.54
C ARG A 92 6.97 -11.35 -10.23
N GLY A 93 5.73 -10.87 -10.21
CA GLY A 93 4.99 -10.75 -8.96
C GLY A 93 5.60 -9.73 -8.00
N GLY A 94 5.17 -9.74 -6.75
CA GLY A 94 5.68 -8.86 -5.71
C GLY A 94 4.79 -8.84 -4.47
N VAL A 95 5.33 -8.32 -3.39
CA VAL A 95 4.59 -8.02 -2.16
C VAL A 95 4.43 -6.52 -2.05
N GLN A 96 3.19 -6.04 -2.01
CA GLN A 96 2.89 -4.62 -1.88
C GLN A 96 2.48 -4.28 -0.45
N ASP A 97 3.28 -3.44 0.24
CA ASP A 97 2.98 -2.90 1.56
C ASP A 97 1.97 -1.76 1.41
N ARG A 98 0.74 -2.04 1.73
CA ARG A 98 -0.48 -1.26 1.48
C ARG A 98 -0.88 -1.23 0.01
N THR A 99 -2.02 -1.78 -0.27
CA THR A 99 -2.58 -1.84 -1.63
C THR A 99 -3.32 -0.54 -1.99
N ILE A 100 -3.42 -0.30 -3.29
CA ILE A 100 -4.24 0.80 -3.83
C ILE A 100 -5.73 0.67 -3.48
N TYR A 101 -6.19 -0.55 -3.16
CA TYR A 101 -7.60 -0.80 -2.82
C TYR A 101 -8.01 -0.21 -1.47
N GLU A 102 -7.06 -0.02 -0.55
CA GLU A 102 -7.31 0.62 0.74
C GLU A 102 -7.45 2.15 0.64
N ASP A 103 -6.98 2.76 -0.46
CA ASP A 103 -6.98 4.22 -0.60
C ASP A 103 -8.37 4.82 -0.56
N ALA A 104 -9.36 4.13 -1.11
CA ALA A 104 -10.74 4.57 -1.08
C ALA A 104 -11.29 4.66 0.36
N ILE A 105 -10.81 3.80 1.27
CA ILE A 105 -11.17 3.81 2.69
C ILE A 105 -10.64 5.08 3.36
N PHE A 106 -9.39 5.46 3.08
CA PHE A 106 -8.81 6.70 3.60
C PHE A 106 -9.57 7.92 3.12
N ALA A 107 -9.83 8.01 1.83
CA ALA A 107 -10.60 9.12 1.25
C ALA A 107 -12.03 9.19 1.86
N LYS A 108 -12.69 8.05 2.02
CA LYS A 108 -14.03 7.97 2.65
C LYS A 108 -14.02 8.45 4.09
N THR A 109 -13.02 8.01 4.88
CA THR A 109 -12.85 8.43 6.28
C THR A 109 -12.65 9.94 6.40
N LEU A 110 -11.91 10.56 5.47
CA LEU A 110 -11.71 12.01 5.46
C LEU A 110 -13.02 12.78 5.15
N VAL A 111 -13.86 12.25 4.26
CA VAL A 111 -15.19 12.83 3.99
C VAL A 111 -16.10 12.70 5.21
N ASP A 112 -16.16 11.52 5.81
CA ASP A 112 -17.00 11.25 6.99
C ASP A 112 -16.58 12.11 8.19
N GLY A 113 -15.30 12.42 8.30
CA GLY A 113 -14.75 13.35 9.30
C GLY A 113 -14.87 14.83 8.93
N GLY A 114 -15.47 15.18 7.78
CA GLY A 114 -15.60 16.58 7.33
C GLY A 114 -14.27 17.23 6.91
N MET A 115 -13.23 16.42 6.67
CA MET A 115 -11.88 16.88 6.27
C MET A 115 -11.68 16.89 4.75
N MET A 116 -12.65 16.39 3.98
CA MET A 116 -12.65 16.41 2.51
C MET A 116 -14.06 16.71 2.01
N ASP A 117 -14.16 17.56 0.99
CA ASP A 117 -15.44 17.85 0.35
C ASP A 117 -15.98 16.66 -0.42
N GLN A 118 -17.31 16.51 -0.44
CA GLN A 118 -17.98 15.45 -1.20
C GLN A 118 -17.62 15.48 -2.70
N ARG A 119 -17.51 16.67 -3.30
CA ARG A 119 -17.08 16.86 -4.69
C ARG A 119 -15.68 16.32 -4.95
N ASP A 120 -14.74 16.57 -4.05
CA ASP A 120 -13.34 16.12 -4.15
C ASP A 120 -13.28 14.59 -4.03
N TYR A 121 -14.07 14.02 -3.11
CA TYR A 121 -14.21 12.57 -2.99
C TYR A 121 -14.77 11.91 -4.26
N GLU A 122 -15.82 12.48 -4.84
CA GLU A 122 -16.40 11.97 -6.09
C GLU A 122 -15.39 12.03 -7.25
N THR A 123 -14.61 13.10 -7.32
CA THR A 123 -13.51 13.23 -8.29
C THR A 123 -12.45 12.15 -8.06
N TYR A 124 -12.06 11.93 -6.81
CA TYR A 124 -11.12 10.89 -6.42
C TYR A 124 -11.61 9.49 -6.82
N VAL A 125 -12.86 9.15 -6.48
CA VAL A 125 -13.48 7.86 -6.82
C VAL A 125 -13.57 7.65 -8.32
N SER A 126 -13.92 8.71 -9.08
CA SER A 126 -13.96 8.66 -10.53
C SER A 126 -12.58 8.37 -11.13
N LEU A 127 -11.54 9.03 -10.63
CA LEU A 127 -10.16 8.78 -11.03
C LEU A 127 -9.74 7.35 -10.71
N PHE A 128 -9.97 6.87 -9.49
CA PHE A 128 -9.69 5.50 -9.08
C PHE A 128 -10.36 4.47 -10.00
N ARG A 129 -11.64 4.66 -10.32
CA ARG A 129 -12.38 3.77 -11.25
C ARG A 129 -11.75 3.73 -12.64
N ASN A 130 -11.34 4.88 -13.17
CA ASN A 130 -10.68 4.92 -14.47
C ASN A 130 -9.33 4.18 -14.43
N MET A 131 -8.54 4.37 -13.38
CA MET A 131 -7.27 3.69 -13.21
C MET A 131 -7.43 2.18 -13.00
N SER A 132 -8.52 1.75 -12.34
CA SER A 132 -8.79 0.33 -12.06
C SER A 132 -8.92 -0.54 -13.33
N ASN A 133 -9.26 0.05 -14.48
CA ASN A 133 -9.30 -0.65 -15.76
C ASN A 133 -7.90 -1.13 -16.22
N PHE A 134 -6.84 -0.58 -15.66
CA PHE A 134 -5.44 -0.89 -15.98
C PHE A 134 -4.73 -1.64 -14.83
N MET A 135 -5.48 -2.14 -13.87
CA MET A 135 -4.94 -2.88 -12.73
C MET A 135 -5.22 -4.37 -12.83
N CYS A 136 -4.30 -5.16 -12.31
CA CYS A 136 -4.51 -6.58 -12.07
C CYS A 136 -4.86 -6.80 -10.59
N ARG A 137 -5.78 -7.73 -10.33
CA ARG A 137 -6.10 -8.09 -8.94
C ARG A 137 -4.93 -8.83 -8.32
N PRO A 138 -4.58 -8.54 -7.05
CA PRO A 138 -3.66 -9.38 -6.30
C PRO A 138 -4.16 -10.84 -6.26
N HIS A 139 -3.24 -11.79 -6.28
CA HIS A 139 -3.54 -13.20 -6.09
C HIS A 139 -4.03 -13.46 -4.66
N ALA A 140 -3.50 -12.70 -3.68
CA ALA A 140 -3.93 -12.73 -2.31
C ALA A 140 -3.84 -11.35 -1.67
N ILE A 141 -4.75 -11.06 -0.74
CA ILE A 141 -4.64 -9.92 0.17
C ILE A 141 -4.56 -10.47 1.58
N VAL A 142 -3.52 -10.10 2.31
CA VAL A 142 -3.33 -10.42 3.72
C VAL A 142 -3.74 -9.19 4.53
N TYR A 143 -4.84 -9.30 5.25
CA TYR A 143 -5.30 -8.25 6.14
C TYR A 143 -4.79 -8.47 7.56
N LEU A 144 -4.10 -7.46 8.10
CA LEU A 144 -3.65 -7.45 9.48
C LEU A 144 -4.71 -6.80 10.36
N ASP A 145 -5.48 -7.65 11.03
CA ASP A 145 -6.53 -7.23 11.96
C ASP A 145 -5.91 -6.81 13.30
N VAL A 146 -5.86 -5.51 13.54
CA VAL A 146 -5.30 -4.90 14.74
C VAL A 146 -6.29 -3.84 15.23
N SER A 147 -6.56 -3.81 16.55
CA SER A 147 -7.48 -2.79 17.08
C SER A 147 -6.88 -1.37 16.95
N PRO A 148 -7.74 -0.33 16.84
CA PRO A 148 -7.29 1.06 16.79
C PRO A 148 -6.38 1.47 17.95
N GLU A 149 -6.63 0.96 19.16
CA GLU A 149 -5.85 1.26 20.37
C GLU A 149 -4.43 0.70 20.25
N VAL A 150 -4.29 -0.57 19.86
CA VAL A 150 -2.99 -1.22 19.65
C VAL A 150 -2.26 -0.55 18.48
N SER A 151 -2.97 -0.17 17.44
CA SER A 151 -2.44 0.60 16.31
C SER A 151 -1.84 1.93 16.79
N LEU A 152 -2.58 2.69 17.60
CA LEU A 152 -2.14 3.98 18.14
C LEU A 152 -0.91 3.82 19.06
N GLU A 153 -0.89 2.80 19.92
CA GLU A 153 0.27 2.49 20.78
C GLU A 153 1.53 2.26 19.94
N ARG A 154 1.45 1.40 18.92
CA ARG A 154 2.56 1.11 18.01
C ARG A 154 3.03 2.32 17.20
N ILE A 155 2.10 3.22 16.80
CA ILE A 155 2.45 4.48 16.13
C ILE A 155 3.28 5.36 17.06
N LYS A 156 2.86 5.50 18.34
CA LYS A 156 3.59 6.27 19.35
C LYS A 156 4.98 5.70 19.64
N GLU A 157 5.10 4.37 19.80
CA GLU A 157 6.39 3.69 20.01
C GLU A 157 7.35 3.87 18.84
N ARG A 158 6.84 3.85 17.59
CA ARG A 158 7.64 4.01 16.39
C ARG A 158 8.21 5.43 16.24
N SER A 159 7.61 6.44 16.89
CA SER A 159 8.07 7.82 16.97
C SER A 159 8.46 8.47 15.63
N ARG A 160 7.72 8.19 14.55
CA ARG A 160 7.85 8.96 13.32
C ARG A 160 7.25 10.34 13.55
N GLY A 161 8.06 11.39 13.48
CA GLY A 161 7.68 12.77 13.85
C GLY A 161 6.40 13.28 13.20
N CYS A 162 6.13 12.92 11.94
CA CYS A 162 4.91 13.30 11.21
C CYS A 162 3.63 12.59 11.70
N GLU A 163 3.74 11.39 12.30
CA GLU A 163 2.58 10.59 12.74
C GLU A 163 2.16 10.91 14.19
N VAL A 164 2.84 11.81 14.88
CA VAL A 164 2.51 12.19 16.29
C VAL A 164 1.10 12.77 16.41
N GLY A 165 0.54 13.32 15.34
CA GLY A 165 -0.81 13.89 15.29
C GLY A 165 -1.93 12.88 14.99
N VAL A 166 -1.65 11.59 14.83
CA VAL A 166 -2.70 10.59 14.57
C VAL A 166 -3.55 10.37 15.83
N GLU A 167 -4.84 10.63 15.70
CA GLU A 167 -5.82 10.48 16.79
C GLU A 167 -6.52 9.12 16.72
N LEU A 168 -6.96 8.62 17.89
CA LEU A 168 -7.71 7.35 17.99
C LEU A 168 -8.97 7.38 17.13
N ALA A 169 -9.72 8.49 17.16
CA ALA A 169 -10.95 8.65 16.38
C ALA A 169 -10.74 8.47 14.86
N TYR A 170 -9.58 8.88 14.34
CA TYR A 170 -9.23 8.67 12.93
C TYR A 170 -9.00 7.17 12.62
N LEU A 171 -8.27 6.46 13.50
CA LEU A 171 -8.04 5.03 13.36
C LEU A 171 -9.35 4.21 13.50
N GLU A 172 -10.24 4.61 14.40
CA GLU A 172 -11.57 4.03 14.53
C GLU A 172 -12.42 4.27 13.26
N GLY A 173 -12.30 5.46 12.65
CA GLY A 173 -12.92 5.78 11.37
C GLY A 173 -12.43 4.87 10.26
N LEU A 174 -11.11 4.64 10.17
CA LEU A 174 -10.52 3.72 9.20
C LEU A 174 -10.95 2.26 9.43
N ALA A 175 -11.07 1.82 10.68
CA ALA A 175 -11.47 0.46 11.01
C ALA A 175 -12.95 0.17 10.71
N ARG A 176 -13.81 1.21 10.68
CA ARG A 176 -15.25 1.08 10.38
C ARG A 176 -15.56 1.02 8.88
N ASN A 177 -14.74 1.64 8.06
CA ASN A 177 -14.93 1.75 6.61
C ASN A 177 -14.26 0.58 5.86
#